data_fa96c20cc6881de14d10f77009b26ba7
#
_entry.id   fa96c20cc6881de14d10f77009b26ba7
#
_cell.length_a   1.000
_cell.length_b   1.000
_cell.length_c   1.000
_cell.angle_alpha   90.00
_cell.angle_beta   90.00
_cell.angle_gamma   90.00
#
_symmetry.space_group_name_H-M   'P 1'
#
loop_
_entity.id
_entity.type
_entity.pdbx_description
1 polymer ?
#
loop_
_entity_poly.entity_id
_entity_poly.type
_entity_poly.pdbx_seq_one_letter_code
_entity_poly.pdbx_strand_id
1 'polypeptide(L)'
;MIALGCTVALLTGACGRGEPKAAERAPGIATGESTGTATVPATGSTTPAASPDGSANAPGTPVERRRVVLLGTSLTAGLGLDPEKAYPALLQRKIDSAGFPITLINAGLSGETSAGALRRAAWVLDQPAAMVILEVGANDGLRGVDPDSTRANLVALIKTIHTQQPSAQVLLVQMEAPTNLGRSYTMRFHDAYGAAARETATPLLPFLLL
;
A
#
# COMPACT_ATOMS: atom_id res chain seq x y z
N MET A 1 -58.72 4.18 -34.01
CA MET A 1 -58.16 4.31 -35.35
C MET A 1 -57.50 5.67 -35.46
N ILE A 2 -56.18 5.75 -35.33
CA ILE A 2 -55.27 6.72 -36.00
C ILE A 2 -53.89 6.17 -35.70
N ALA A 3 -53.21 5.62 -36.70
CA ALA A 3 -51.83 5.19 -36.67
C ALA A 3 -50.95 6.41 -36.97
N LEU A 4 -49.89 6.60 -36.21
CA LEU A 4 -48.85 7.57 -36.56
C LEU A 4 -47.50 6.83 -36.52
N GLY A 5 -46.96 6.61 -37.74
CA GLY A 5 -45.69 6.02 -37.97
C GLY A 5 -44.56 7.00 -37.59
N CYS A 6 -43.52 6.51 -36.96
CA CYS A 6 -42.29 7.24 -36.72
C CYS A 6 -41.13 6.57 -37.46
N THR A 7 -40.62 7.32 -38.43
CA THR A 7 -39.58 6.95 -39.38
C THR A 7 -38.22 6.91 -38.67
N VAL A 8 -37.49 5.78 -38.76
CA VAL A 8 -36.12 5.64 -38.29
C VAL A 8 -35.17 6.11 -39.38
N ALA A 9 -34.39 7.15 -39.08
CA ALA A 9 -33.28 7.61 -39.91
C ALA A 9 -32.00 6.92 -39.48
N LEU A 10 -31.44 6.06 -40.34
CA LEU A 10 -30.09 5.51 -40.21
C LEU A 10 -29.08 6.59 -40.64
N LEU A 11 -28.21 7.00 -39.72
CA LEU A 11 -26.99 7.74 -40.03
C LEU A 11 -25.78 6.77 -39.95
N THR A 12 -25.25 6.43 -41.11
CA THR A 12 -23.99 5.74 -41.30
C THR A 12 -22.86 6.73 -41.15
N GLY A 13 -22.05 6.61 -40.05
CA GLY A 13 -20.84 7.38 -39.81
C GLY A 13 -19.61 6.48 -40.01
N ALA A 14 -18.70 6.90 -40.90
CA ALA A 14 -17.53 6.17 -41.39
C ALA A 14 -16.46 5.93 -40.30
N CYS A 15 -15.88 4.72 -40.33
CA CYS A 15 -14.69 4.33 -39.58
C CYS A 15 -13.45 5.08 -40.07
N GLY A 16 -12.80 5.85 -39.20
CA GLY A 16 -11.43 6.27 -39.35
C GLY A 16 -10.51 5.32 -38.58
N ARG A 17 -9.78 4.46 -39.30
CA ARG A 17 -8.66 3.67 -38.75
C ARG A 17 -7.47 4.59 -38.57
N GLY A 18 -7.03 4.82 -37.32
CA GLY A 18 -5.73 5.37 -36.98
C GLY A 18 -4.75 4.21 -36.72
N GLU A 19 -3.70 4.13 -37.54
CA GLU A 19 -2.59 3.18 -37.37
C GLU A 19 -1.74 3.52 -36.14
N PRO A 20 -1.22 2.54 -35.41
CA PRO A 20 -0.28 2.79 -34.32
C PRO A 20 1.13 3.05 -34.88
N LYS A 21 1.70 4.18 -34.51
CA LYS A 21 3.06 4.60 -34.83
C LYS A 21 4.07 3.71 -34.08
N ALA A 22 5.00 3.12 -34.84
CA ALA A 22 6.05 2.23 -34.34
C ALA A 22 6.95 2.91 -33.29
N ALA A 23 7.27 2.17 -32.24
CA ALA A 23 8.22 2.55 -31.21
C ALA A 23 9.65 2.47 -31.74
N GLU A 24 10.40 3.54 -31.56
CA GLU A 24 11.80 3.74 -31.90
C GLU A 24 12.69 2.91 -30.96
N ARG A 25 13.58 2.11 -31.55
CA ARG A 25 14.56 1.26 -30.89
C ARG A 25 15.69 2.11 -30.30
N ALA A 26 15.99 1.95 -29.03
CA ALA A 26 17.22 2.43 -28.41
C ALA A 26 18.43 1.54 -28.77
N PRO A 27 19.66 2.13 -28.89
CA PRO A 27 20.86 1.41 -29.32
C PRO A 27 21.47 0.58 -28.18
N GLY A 28 22.05 -0.57 -28.57
CA GLY A 28 22.64 -1.56 -27.71
C GLY A 28 23.91 -1.09 -27.00
N ILE A 29 24.10 -1.64 -25.79
CA ILE A 29 25.33 -1.50 -25.01
C ILE A 29 26.18 -2.75 -25.26
N ALA A 30 27.46 -2.49 -25.63
CA ALA A 30 28.47 -3.47 -25.97
C ALA A 30 28.90 -4.31 -24.75
N THR A 31 29.05 -5.60 -24.98
CA THR A 31 29.72 -6.58 -24.13
C THR A 31 31.22 -6.35 -24.12
N GLY A 32 31.80 -6.11 -22.93
CA GLY A 32 33.24 -6.16 -22.71
C GLY A 32 33.60 -7.39 -21.87
N GLU A 33 34.19 -8.40 -22.53
CA GLU A 33 34.91 -9.48 -21.87
C GLU A 33 36.23 -8.95 -21.29
N SER A 34 36.53 -9.28 -20.05
CA SER A 34 37.85 -9.17 -19.46
C SER A 34 38.16 -10.44 -18.67
N THR A 35 38.91 -11.32 -19.31
CA THR A 35 39.62 -12.46 -18.70
C THR A 35 40.83 -11.91 -17.93
N GLY A 36 40.90 -12.18 -16.63
CA GLY A 36 42.09 -11.91 -15.81
C GLY A 36 42.28 -13.02 -14.80
N THR A 37 43.10 -14.00 -15.21
CA THR A 37 43.68 -15.06 -14.37
C THR A 37 44.75 -14.44 -13.47
N ALA A 38 44.69 -14.60 -12.14
CA ALA A 38 45.81 -14.35 -11.26
C ALA A 38 45.93 -15.45 -10.21
N THR A 39 47.07 -16.03 -10.24
CA THR A 39 47.67 -17.15 -9.50
C THR A 39 47.88 -16.83 -8.05
N VAL A 40 47.60 -17.82 -7.18
CA VAL A 40 47.96 -17.84 -5.72
C VAL A 40 49.41 -18.23 -5.57
N PRO A 41 50.11 -17.73 -4.52
CA PRO A 41 51.01 -18.62 -3.77
C PRO A 41 50.65 -18.68 -2.28
N ALA A 42 50.61 -19.92 -1.77
CA ALA A 42 50.59 -20.22 -0.36
C ALA A 42 52.01 -20.09 0.22
N THR A 43 52.11 -19.60 1.46
CA THR A 43 53.01 -20.16 2.50
C THR A 43 52.92 -19.34 3.80
N GLY A 44 52.97 -20.01 4.95
CA GLY A 44 53.38 -19.42 6.21
C GLY A 44 52.47 -19.71 7.40
N SER A 45 52.58 -20.96 7.94
CA SER A 45 52.24 -21.28 9.32
C SER A 45 53.06 -20.45 10.30
N THR A 46 52.39 -19.81 11.26
CA THR A 46 52.95 -19.64 12.64
C THR A 46 51.79 -19.43 13.60
N THR A 47 51.63 -20.40 14.51
CA THR A 47 50.83 -20.29 15.73
C THR A 47 51.61 -19.50 16.77
N PRO A 48 50.97 -18.61 17.52
CA PRO A 48 51.25 -18.46 18.93
C PRO A 48 49.99 -18.53 19.80
N ALA A 49 50.12 -19.36 20.80
CA ALA A 49 49.60 -19.35 22.16
C ALA A 49 48.30 -18.57 22.50
N ALA A 50 47.38 -19.36 23.06
CA ALA A 50 46.19 -18.94 23.80
C ALA A 50 46.52 -18.02 24.97
N SER A 51 45.75 -16.92 25.07
CA SER A 51 45.47 -16.25 26.33
C SER A 51 43.96 -16.31 26.57
N PRO A 52 43.52 -16.80 27.73
CA PRO A 52 42.11 -16.79 28.08
C PRO A 52 41.85 -15.53 28.91
N ASP A 53 41.26 -14.51 28.30
CA ASP A 53 40.45 -13.51 29.00
C ASP A 53 39.85 -12.55 27.99
N GLY A 54 38.58 -12.67 27.82
CA GLY A 54 37.79 -11.79 26.98
C GLY A 54 36.39 -12.34 26.95
N SER A 55 35.59 -11.96 27.96
CA SER A 55 34.14 -12.10 27.93
C SER A 55 33.61 -11.53 26.59
N ALA A 56 33.58 -12.37 25.57
CA ALA A 56 32.92 -12.09 24.32
C ALA A 56 31.45 -12.00 24.65
N ASN A 57 30.97 -10.76 24.73
CA ASN A 57 29.56 -10.43 24.64
C ASN A 57 29.04 -11.12 23.38
N ALA A 58 28.36 -12.25 23.52
CA ALA A 58 27.79 -12.97 22.42
C ALA A 58 26.90 -11.97 21.65
N PRO A 59 27.02 -11.83 20.31
CA PRO A 59 26.13 -10.99 19.54
C PRO A 59 24.71 -11.50 19.82
N GLY A 60 23.92 -10.68 20.53
CA GLY A 60 22.53 -10.98 20.82
C GLY A 60 21.81 -11.36 19.51
N THR A 61 21.10 -12.48 19.54
CA THR A 61 20.30 -12.94 18.40
C THR A 61 19.53 -11.74 17.87
N PRO A 62 19.59 -11.41 16.57
CA PRO A 62 18.85 -10.29 16.04
C PRO A 62 17.37 -10.45 16.40
N VAL A 63 16.81 -9.51 17.14
CA VAL A 63 15.39 -9.54 17.47
C VAL A 63 14.63 -9.33 16.16
N GLU A 64 13.93 -10.37 15.72
CA GLU A 64 13.13 -10.31 14.51
C GLU A 64 12.04 -9.23 14.67
N ARG A 65 12.06 -8.22 13.79
CA ARG A 65 11.11 -7.10 13.84
C ARG A 65 9.82 -7.51 13.13
N ARG A 66 8.71 -7.31 13.81
CA ARG A 66 7.38 -7.57 13.26
C ARG A 66 7.02 -6.47 12.25
N ARG A 67 6.62 -6.87 11.04
CA ARG A 67 6.19 -5.91 10.00
C ARG A 67 4.75 -5.46 10.24
N VAL A 68 4.52 -4.15 10.22
CA VAL A 68 3.19 -3.52 10.20
C VAL A 68 3.07 -2.69 8.93
N VAL A 69 2.11 -3.05 8.08
CA VAL A 69 1.88 -2.37 6.80
C VAL A 69 0.84 -1.27 6.98
N LEU A 70 1.18 -0.05 6.59
CA LEU A 70 0.28 1.10 6.53
C LEU A 70 -0.21 1.24 5.08
N LEU A 71 -1.32 0.59 4.75
CA LEU A 71 -1.95 0.70 3.44
C LEU A 71 -2.87 1.92 3.44
N GLY A 72 -2.41 3.00 2.80
CA GLY A 72 -3.07 4.28 2.93
C GLY A 72 -2.98 5.16 1.69
N THR A 73 -3.45 6.37 1.84
CA THR A 73 -3.55 7.36 0.77
C THR A 73 -2.52 8.49 0.94
N SER A 74 -2.88 9.74 0.65
CA SER A 74 -1.97 10.87 0.73
C SER A 74 -1.51 11.20 2.15
N LEU A 75 -2.31 10.92 3.17
CA LEU A 75 -1.93 11.12 4.57
C LEU A 75 -0.80 10.15 4.95
N THR A 76 -0.95 8.88 4.60
CA THR A 76 0.08 7.86 4.83
C THR A 76 1.32 8.12 3.97
N ALA A 77 1.14 8.51 2.69
CA ALA A 77 2.25 8.86 1.81
C ALA A 77 3.04 10.10 2.28
N GLY A 78 2.43 10.97 3.08
CA GLY A 78 3.03 12.24 3.52
C GLY A 78 3.04 13.29 2.40
N LEU A 79 1.95 13.38 1.62
CA LEU A 79 1.85 14.34 0.50
C LEU A 79 2.15 15.78 0.95
N GLY A 80 3.10 16.42 0.29
CA GLY A 80 3.51 17.80 0.60
C GLY A 80 4.48 17.92 1.78
N LEU A 81 4.93 16.82 2.34
CA LEU A 81 5.90 16.78 3.43
C LEU A 81 7.19 16.10 2.98
N ASP A 82 8.31 16.47 3.64
CA ASP A 82 9.50 15.62 3.58
C ASP A 82 9.17 14.23 4.13
N PRO A 83 9.67 13.13 3.55
CA PRO A 83 9.34 11.77 3.97
C PRO A 83 9.52 11.52 5.49
N GLU A 84 10.52 12.16 6.09
CA GLU A 84 10.82 12.04 7.53
C GLU A 84 9.78 12.73 8.43
N LYS A 85 8.98 13.64 7.87
CA LYS A 85 7.91 14.37 8.58
C LYS A 85 6.54 13.72 8.42
N ALA A 86 6.40 12.76 7.51
CA ALA A 86 5.18 11.98 7.37
C ALA A 86 4.90 11.18 8.65
N TYR A 87 3.62 11.03 9.01
CA TYR A 87 3.26 10.36 10.28
C TYR A 87 3.83 8.94 10.41
N PRO A 88 3.98 8.12 9.36
CA PRO A 88 4.60 6.80 9.49
C PRO A 88 6.05 6.87 9.98
N ALA A 89 6.83 7.83 9.48
CA ALA A 89 8.21 8.03 9.93
C ALA A 89 8.28 8.54 11.37
N LEU A 90 7.37 9.45 11.75
CA LEU A 90 7.26 9.92 13.13
C LEU A 90 6.89 8.79 14.10
N LEU A 91 5.94 7.95 13.68
CA LEU A 91 5.50 6.80 14.46
C LEU A 91 6.62 5.76 14.59
N GLN A 92 7.37 5.49 13.52
CA GLN A 92 8.52 4.59 13.57
C GLN A 92 9.55 5.06 14.60
N ARG A 93 9.89 6.36 14.62
CA ARG A 93 10.81 6.91 15.64
C ARG A 93 10.31 6.71 17.07
N LYS A 94 9.00 6.87 17.31
CA LYS A 94 8.40 6.63 18.65
C LYS A 94 8.46 5.15 19.03
N ILE A 95 8.18 4.26 18.09
CA ILE A 95 8.27 2.80 18.27
C ILE A 95 9.71 2.39 18.61
N ASP A 96 10.69 2.90 17.88
CA ASP A 96 12.11 2.63 18.12
C ASP A 96 12.58 3.17 19.48
N SER A 97 12.18 4.39 19.83
CA SER A 97 12.47 5.00 21.13
C SER A 97 11.85 4.24 22.30
N ALA A 98 10.71 3.60 22.08
CA ALA A 98 10.03 2.77 23.07
C ALA A 98 10.58 1.32 23.13
N GLY A 99 11.53 0.97 22.26
CA GLY A 99 12.17 -0.36 22.22
C GLY A 99 11.30 -1.48 21.65
N PHE A 100 10.20 -1.15 20.95
CA PHE A 100 9.38 -2.18 20.33
C PHE A 100 10.01 -2.72 19.04
N PRO A 101 10.10 -4.05 18.87
CA PRO A 101 10.67 -4.67 17.68
C PRO A 101 9.64 -4.66 16.53
N ILE A 102 9.27 -3.48 16.05
CA ILE A 102 8.29 -3.27 14.97
C ILE A 102 8.93 -2.45 13.86
N THR A 103 8.67 -2.84 12.61
CA THR A 103 9.01 -2.08 11.42
C THR A 103 7.72 -1.67 10.71
N LEU A 104 7.52 -0.37 10.51
CA LEU A 104 6.42 0.16 9.73
C LEU A 104 6.78 0.18 8.24
N ILE A 105 5.90 -0.33 7.42
CA ILE A 105 6.01 -0.28 5.96
C ILE A 105 5.01 0.76 5.46
N ASN A 106 5.50 1.89 4.99
CA ASN A 106 4.66 2.92 4.38
C ASN A 106 4.25 2.48 2.96
N ALA A 107 3.00 2.09 2.80
CA ALA A 107 2.37 1.75 1.54
C ALA A 107 1.28 2.78 1.16
N GLY A 108 1.51 4.05 1.49
CA GLY A 108 0.65 5.17 1.09
C GLY A 108 0.79 5.49 -0.39
N LEU A 109 -0.33 5.74 -1.07
CA LEU A 109 -0.36 6.19 -2.46
C LEU A 109 -1.33 7.37 -2.63
N SER A 110 -0.78 8.56 -2.88
CA SER A 110 -1.58 9.77 -3.01
C SER A 110 -2.60 9.67 -4.15
N GLY A 111 -3.82 10.13 -3.88
CA GLY A 111 -4.91 10.12 -4.87
C GLY A 111 -5.61 8.76 -5.03
N GLU A 112 -5.20 7.73 -4.31
CA GLU A 112 -5.79 6.40 -4.44
C GLU A 112 -7.17 6.30 -3.78
N THR A 113 -8.10 5.63 -4.48
CA THR A 113 -9.43 5.27 -3.96
C THR A 113 -9.42 3.89 -3.30
N SER A 114 -10.50 3.54 -2.59
CA SER A 114 -10.70 2.21 -2.02
C SER A 114 -10.60 1.10 -3.08
N ALA A 115 -11.15 1.33 -4.28
CA ALA A 115 -11.01 0.41 -5.40
C ALA A 115 -9.55 0.28 -5.88
N GLY A 116 -8.77 1.36 -5.84
CA GLY A 116 -7.33 1.34 -6.15
C GLY A 116 -6.55 0.49 -5.17
N ALA A 117 -6.76 0.73 -3.87
CA ALA A 117 -6.13 -0.03 -2.80
C ALA A 117 -6.43 -1.53 -2.90
N LEU A 118 -7.70 -1.89 -3.19
CA LEU A 118 -8.11 -3.28 -3.39
C LEU A 118 -7.33 -3.95 -4.55
N ARG A 119 -7.14 -3.25 -5.67
CA ARG A 119 -6.41 -3.82 -6.83
C ARG A 119 -4.95 -4.12 -6.54
N ARG A 120 -4.27 -3.31 -5.70
CA ARG A 120 -2.86 -3.52 -5.39
C ARG A 120 -2.59 -4.27 -4.09
N ALA A 121 -3.63 -4.61 -3.34
CA ALA A 121 -3.50 -5.27 -2.04
C ALA A 121 -2.59 -6.52 -2.11
N ALA A 122 -2.80 -7.37 -3.11
CA ALA A 122 -2.02 -8.58 -3.30
C ALA A 122 -0.51 -8.31 -3.43
N TRP A 123 -0.14 -7.28 -4.17
CA TRP A 123 1.25 -6.89 -4.35
C TRP A 123 1.85 -6.26 -3.08
N VAL A 124 1.10 -5.43 -2.38
CA VAL A 124 1.56 -4.79 -1.12
C VAL A 124 1.79 -5.82 -0.02
N LEU A 125 1.03 -6.91 -0.05
CA LEU A 125 1.03 -7.98 0.96
C LEU A 125 1.79 -9.23 0.52
N ASP A 126 2.76 -9.09 -0.39
CA ASP A 126 3.60 -10.19 -0.88
C ASP A 126 4.49 -10.81 0.21
N GLN A 127 4.75 -10.09 1.28
CA GLN A 127 5.55 -10.55 2.41
C GLN A 127 4.70 -10.59 3.70
N PRO A 128 5.02 -11.51 4.64
CA PRO A 128 4.30 -11.63 5.89
C PRO A 128 4.19 -10.32 6.67
N ALA A 129 3.00 -10.02 7.17
CA ALA A 129 2.72 -8.88 8.01
C ALA A 129 2.09 -9.33 9.34
N ALA A 130 2.48 -8.72 10.46
CA ALA A 130 1.84 -8.95 11.74
C ALA A 130 0.56 -8.12 11.90
N MET A 131 0.48 -6.99 11.18
CA MET A 131 -0.68 -6.10 11.19
C MET A 131 -0.75 -5.30 9.88
N VAL A 132 -1.97 -4.99 9.47
CA VAL A 132 -2.26 -4.06 8.37
C VAL A 132 -3.18 -2.96 8.88
N ILE A 133 -2.78 -1.71 8.72
CA ILE A 133 -3.59 -0.54 9.05
C ILE A 133 -4.10 0.06 7.74
N LEU A 134 -5.42 0.17 7.61
CA LEU A 134 -6.10 0.66 6.41
C LEU A 134 -6.54 2.11 6.59
N GLU A 135 -5.84 3.04 5.94
CA GLU A 135 -6.20 4.47 5.82
C GLU A 135 -6.62 4.73 4.36
N VAL A 136 -7.76 4.20 3.93
CA VAL A 136 -8.22 4.24 2.53
C VAL A 136 -9.63 4.82 2.41
N GLY A 137 -9.96 5.34 1.23
CA GLY A 137 -11.30 5.86 0.92
C GLY A 137 -11.45 7.39 1.05
N ALA A 138 -10.45 8.12 1.57
CA ALA A 138 -10.50 9.58 1.58
C ALA A 138 -10.78 10.16 0.19
N ASN A 139 -10.14 9.61 -0.84
CA ASN A 139 -10.33 10.03 -2.23
C ASN A 139 -11.67 9.60 -2.81
N ASP A 140 -12.31 8.58 -2.27
CA ASP A 140 -13.70 8.24 -2.59
C ASP A 140 -14.63 9.36 -2.12
N GLY A 141 -14.47 9.79 -0.86
CA GLY A 141 -15.20 10.93 -0.30
C GLY A 141 -14.97 12.21 -1.07
N LEU A 142 -13.71 12.55 -1.42
CA LEU A 142 -13.38 13.75 -2.18
C LEU A 142 -13.98 13.75 -3.60
N ARG A 143 -14.20 12.59 -4.20
CA ARG A 143 -14.74 12.43 -5.57
C ARG A 143 -16.23 12.12 -5.60
N GLY A 144 -16.90 12.06 -4.46
CA GLY A 144 -18.32 11.74 -4.39
C GLY A 144 -18.65 10.31 -4.85
N VAL A 145 -17.72 9.36 -4.68
CA VAL A 145 -17.97 7.94 -4.97
C VAL A 145 -19.11 7.46 -4.08
N ASP A 146 -20.02 6.66 -4.63
CA ASP A 146 -21.14 6.13 -3.84
C ASP A 146 -20.64 5.40 -2.57
N PRO A 147 -21.14 5.78 -1.38
CA PRO A 147 -20.71 5.19 -0.12
C PRO A 147 -20.91 3.69 -0.01
N ASP A 148 -21.90 3.12 -0.70
CA ASP A 148 -22.10 1.67 -0.72
C ASP A 148 -21.00 0.97 -1.52
N SER A 149 -20.52 1.59 -2.61
CA SER A 149 -19.35 1.12 -3.36
C SER A 149 -18.07 1.19 -2.53
N THR A 150 -17.88 2.28 -1.78
CA THR A 150 -16.75 2.44 -0.85
C THR A 150 -16.79 1.35 0.21
N ARG A 151 -17.94 1.10 0.84
CA ARG A 151 -18.13 0.03 1.82
C ARG A 151 -17.79 -1.34 1.22
N ALA A 152 -18.32 -1.66 0.05
CA ALA A 152 -18.06 -2.93 -0.62
C ALA A 152 -16.57 -3.15 -0.88
N ASN A 153 -15.85 -2.11 -1.32
CA ASN A 153 -14.40 -2.17 -1.53
C ASN A 153 -13.63 -2.38 -0.22
N LEU A 154 -14.02 -1.71 0.88
CA LEU A 154 -13.41 -1.88 2.21
C LEU A 154 -13.59 -3.32 2.70
N VAL A 155 -14.80 -3.87 2.61
CA VAL A 155 -15.09 -5.26 2.97
C VAL A 155 -14.27 -6.24 2.14
N ALA A 156 -14.23 -6.05 0.82
CA ALA A 156 -13.45 -6.89 -0.08
C ALA A 156 -11.95 -6.82 0.23
N LEU A 157 -11.43 -5.61 0.51
CA LEU A 157 -10.03 -5.40 0.88
C LEU A 157 -9.66 -6.12 2.17
N ILE A 158 -10.48 -5.99 3.23
CA ILE A 158 -10.26 -6.67 4.51
C ILE A 158 -10.29 -8.20 4.31
N LYS A 159 -11.27 -8.72 3.57
CA LYS A 159 -11.34 -10.16 3.26
C LYS A 159 -10.11 -10.65 2.47
N THR A 160 -9.63 -9.85 1.52
CA THR A 160 -8.39 -10.14 0.77
C THR A 160 -7.19 -10.22 1.70
N ILE A 161 -7.06 -9.27 2.65
CA ILE A 161 -5.97 -9.28 3.63
C ILE A 161 -6.03 -10.55 4.48
N HIS A 162 -7.18 -10.90 5.04
CA HIS A 162 -7.33 -12.12 5.85
C HIS A 162 -7.04 -13.41 5.07
N THR A 163 -7.34 -13.42 3.76
CA THR A 163 -7.03 -14.56 2.90
C THR A 163 -5.52 -14.70 2.65
N GLN A 164 -4.82 -13.59 2.40
CA GLN A 164 -3.39 -13.60 2.08
C GLN A 164 -2.50 -13.62 3.33
N GLN A 165 -2.97 -13.02 4.42
CA GLN A 165 -2.26 -12.86 5.68
C GLN A 165 -3.14 -13.33 6.85
N PRO A 166 -3.42 -14.64 6.99
CA PRO A 166 -4.39 -15.15 7.98
C PRO A 166 -4.05 -14.81 9.44
N SER A 167 -2.74 -14.57 9.71
CA SER A 167 -2.24 -14.22 11.06
C SER A 167 -2.21 -12.73 11.32
N ALA A 168 -2.40 -11.89 10.28
CA ALA A 168 -2.31 -10.44 10.43
C ALA A 168 -3.54 -9.88 11.14
N GLN A 169 -3.31 -8.98 12.08
CA GLN A 169 -4.37 -8.12 12.60
C GLN A 169 -4.69 -7.03 11.57
N VAL A 170 -5.96 -6.67 11.45
CA VAL A 170 -6.39 -5.56 10.58
C VAL A 170 -6.99 -4.46 11.43
N LEU A 171 -6.60 -3.22 11.19
CA LEU A 171 -7.23 -2.01 11.76
C LEU A 171 -7.75 -1.16 10.61
N LEU A 172 -9.01 -0.78 10.67
CA LEU A 172 -9.61 0.18 9.73
C LEU A 172 -9.61 1.56 10.35
N VAL A 173 -9.17 2.57 9.61
CA VAL A 173 -9.22 3.98 10.04
C VAL A 173 -10.43 4.64 9.41
N GLN A 174 -11.27 5.29 10.23
CA GLN A 174 -12.41 6.09 9.77
C GLN A 174 -11.92 7.21 8.84
N MET A 175 -12.56 7.38 7.70
CA MET A 175 -12.42 8.56 6.86
C MET A 175 -13.72 9.34 6.82
N GLU A 176 -13.60 10.65 6.58
CA GLU A 176 -14.73 11.55 6.48
C GLU A 176 -14.81 12.18 5.09
N ALA A 177 -16.00 12.41 4.61
CA ALA A 177 -16.24 13.12 3.35
C ALA A 177 -16.40 14.63 3.59
N PRO A 178 -15.99 15.47 2.63
CA PRO A 178 -16.15 16.91 2.75
C PRO A 178 -17.64 17.31 2.78
N THR A 179 -17.96 18.31 3.61
CA THR A 179 -19.34 18.74 3.91
C THR A 179 -20.07 19.34 2.71
N ASN A 180 -19.36 19.82 1.70
CA ASN A 180 -19.92 20.39 0.46
C ASN A 180 -20.67 19.37 -0.41
N LEU A 181 -20.53 18.06 -0.14
CA LEU A 181 -21.28 17.01 -0.82
C LEU A 181 -22.69 16.78 -0.23
N GLY A 182 -23.05 17.55 0.77
CA GLY A 182 -24.36 17.52 1.42
C GLY A 182 -24.47 16.47 2.52
N ARG A 183 -25.35 16.74 3.49
CA ARG A 183 -25.49 15.96 4.71
C ARG A 183 -25.82 14.49 4.46
N SER A 184 -26.71 14.21 3.49
CA SER A 184 -27.09 12.82 3.21
C SER A 184 -25.90 11.98 2.75
N TYR A 185 -25.06 12.53 1.88
CA TYR A 185 -23.85 11.85 1.42
C TYR A 185 -22.85 11.65 2.55
N THR A 186 -22.53 12.72 3.31
CA THR A 186 -21.51 12.66 4.35
C THR A 186 -21.89 11.69 5.46
N MET A 187 -23.17 11.63 5.85
CA MET A 187 -23.64 10.65 6.83
C MET A 187 -23.52 9.22 6.29
N ARG A 188 -23.98 8.94 5.07
CA ARG A 188 -23.84 7.63 4.46
C ARG A 188 -22.38 7.21 4.33
N PHE A 189 -21.49 8.14 3.99
CA PHE A 189 -20.06 7.89 3.88
C PHE A 189 -19.44 7.55 5.24
N HIS A 190 -19.79 8.32 6.27
CA HIS A 190 -19.38 8.03 7.64
C HIS A 190 -19.84 6.63 8.07
N ASP A 191 -21.12 6.32 7.88
CA ASP A 191 -21.73 5.04 8.30
C ASP A 191 -21.14 3.83 7.55
N ALA A 192 -20.64 4.02 6.32
CA ALA A 192 -20.04 2.97 5.49
C ALA A 192 -18.87 2.28 6.19
N TYR A 193 -18.03 3.03 6.92
CA TYR A 193 -16.88 2.47 7.65
C TYR A 193 -17.33 1.65 8.84
N GLY A 194 -18.25 2.17 9.65
CA GLY A 194 -18.82 1.43 10.76
C GLY A 194 -19.51 0.14 10.31
N ALA A 195 -20.20 0.18 9.16
CA ALA A 195 -20.84 -1.00 8.58
C ALA A 195 -19.80 -2.02 8.09
N ALA A 196 -18.74 -1.59 7.38
CA ALA A 196 -17.65 -2.46 6.93
C ALA A 196 -16.93 -3.12 8.13
N ALA A 197 -16.63 -2.34 9.16
CA ALA A 197 -15.97 -2.80 10.38
C ALA A 197 -16.79 -3.88 11.09
N ARG A 198 -18.10 -3.67 11.24
CA ARG A 198 -19.01 -4.67 11.83
C ARG A 198 -19.12 -5.94 10.98
N GLU A 199 -19.26 -5.80 9.67
CA GLU A 199 -19.38 -6.95 8.75
C GLU A 199 -18.16 -7.86 8.76
N THR A 200 -16.97 -7.25 8.96
CA THR A 200 -15.68 -7.97 8.93
C THR A 200 -15.09 -8.24 10.31
N ALA A 201 -15.80 -7.88 11.39
CA ALA A 201 -15.30 -7.93 12.76
C ALA A 201 -13.94 -7.22 12.93
N THR A 202 -13.70 -6.13 12.19
CA THR A 202 -12.45 -5.38 12.18
C THR A 202 -12.55 -4.18 13.12
N PRO A 203 -11.57 -3.94 14.02
CA PRO A 203 -11.53 -2.73 14.84
C PRO A 203 -11.50 -1.46 13.97
N LEU A 204 -12.29 -0.45 14.36
CA LEU A 204 -12.36 0.85 13.71
C LEU A 204 -11.70 1.90 14.59
N LEU A 205 -10.67 2.56 14.07
CA LEU A 205 -10.03 3.71 14.69
C LEU A 205 -10.75 5.00 14.27
N PRO A 206 -10.79 6.03 15.14
CA PRO A 206 -11.30 7.35 14.77
C PRO A 206 -10.53 7.96 13.59
N PHE A 207 -11.13 8.98 12.98
CA PHE A 207 -10.46 9.76 11.93
C PHE A 207 -9.20 10.44 12.48
N LEU A 208 -8.09 10.36 11.74
CA LEU A 208 -6.77 10.81 12.23
C LEU A 208 -6.64 12.35 12.40
N LEU A 209 -7.52 13.12 11.75
CA LEU A 209 -7.46 14.59 11.74
C LEU A 209 -8.52 15.27 12.65
N LEU A 210 -9.05 14.56 13.63
CA LEU A 210 -9.98 15.13 14.62
C LEU A 210 -9.23 15.86 15.74
#